data_1e24c344fde4cecd168f0680c13bb3ec
#
_entry.id   1e24c344fde4cecd168f0680c13bb3ec
#
_cell.length_a   1.000
_cell.length_b   1.000
_cell.length_c   1.000
_cell.angle_alpha   90.00
_cell.angle_beta   90.00
_cell.angle_gamma   90.00
#
_symmetry.space_group_name_H-M   'P 1'
#
loop_
_entity.id
_entity.type
_entity.pdbx_description
1 polymer ?
#
loop_
_entity_poly.entity_id
_entity_poly.type
_entity_poly.pdbx_seq_one_letter_code
_entity_poly.pdbx_strand_id
1 'polypeptide(L)'
;MSKTAIITGANKGIGLAVAKDLIAKNYQVILACRESAKGKMAKKFLGSNAIFLELDLSKPSSINQFVNKINSDYSEIDVLYNNAGLIYRDFELTEEGYESMIAVNYFGSFRLALMLLEN
;
A
#
# COMPACT_ATOMS: atom_id res chain seq x y z
N MET A 1 -2.07 20.21 11.84
CA MET A 1 -2.70 19.09 11.14
C MET A 1 -1.69 18.00 10.85
N SER A 2 -2.07 16.75 11.02
CA SER A 2 -1.17 15.65 10.70
C SER A 2 -1.09 15.43 9.20
N LYS A 3 0.09 15.00 8.76
CA LYS A 3 0.30 14.58 7.37
C LYS A 3 -0.15 13.15 7.19
N THR A 4 -0.43 12.77 5.96
CA THR A 4 -0.89 11.43 5.61
C THR A 4 0.11 10.74 4.70
N ALA A 5 0.48 9.52 5.06
CA ALA A 5 1.40 8.69 4.28
C ALA A 5 0.71 7.38 3.90
N ILE A 6 0.98 6.91 2.69
CA ILE A 6 0.58 5.58 2.24
C ILE A 6 1.85 4.73 2.16
N ILE A 7 1.81 3.56 2.78
CA ILE A 7 2.93 2.61 2.73
C ILE A 7 2.41 1.29 2.18
N THR A 8 2.94 0.86 1.05
CA THR A 8 2.58 -0.44 0.49
C THR A 8 3.43 -1.54 1.15
N GLY A 9 2.85 -2.72 1.35
CA GLY A 9 3.53 -3.82 2.01
C GLY A 9 3.88 -3.55 3.47
N ALA A 10 3.06 -2.77 4.18
CA ALA A 10 3.39 -2.24 5.50
C ALA A 10 3.12 -3.21 6.66
N ASN A 11 2.64 -4.41 6.38
CA ASN A 11 2.25 -5.36 7.43
C ASN A 11 3.45 -6.06 8.10
N LYS A 12 4.65 -5.94 7.55
CA LYS A 12 5.86 -6.58 8.09
C LYS A 12 7.13 -5.90 7.59
N GLY A 13 8.25 -6.24 8.21
CA GLY A 13 9.59 -5.86 7.74
C GLY A 13 9.82 -4.36 7.72
N ILE A 14 10.47 -3.90 6.66
CA ILE A 14 10.86 -2.49 6.50
C ILE A 14 9.63 -1.58 6.45
N GLY A 15 8.57 -2.01 5.75
CA GLY A 15 7.35 -1.22 5.66
C GLY A 15 6.71 -0.97 7.01
N LEU A 16 6.65 -1.99 7.88
CA LEU A 16 6.12 -1.84 9.23
C LEU A 16 6.99 -0.89 10.06
N ALA A 17 8.31 -0.99 9.95
CA ALA A 17 9.24 -0.13 10.68
C ALA A 17 9.09 1.33 10.25
N VAL A 18 8.94 1.59 8.95
CA VAL A 18 8.72 2.95 8.43
C VAL A 18 7.39 3.51 8.92
N ALA A 19 6.34 2.68 8.94
CA ALA A 19 5.04 3.09 9.46
C ALA A 19 5.14 3.53 10.92
N LYS A 20 5.82 2.76 11.74
CA LYS A 20 6.05 3.09 13.15
C LYS A 20 6.77 4.43 13.32
N ASP A 21 7.82 4.64 12.53
CA ASP A 21 8.59 5.89 12.55
C ASP A 21 7.74 7.10 12.16
N LEU A 22 6.95 6.96 11.10
CA LEU A 22 6.10 8.06 10.64
C LEU A 22 5.01 8.41 11.65
N ILE A 23 4.44 7.40 12.31
CA ILE A 23 3.45 7.63 13.37
C ILE A 23 4.10 8.39 14.53
N ALA A 24 5.33 8.06 14.90
CA ALA A 24 6.06 8.77 15.93
C ALA A 24 6.29 10.26 15.57
N LYS A 25 6.26 10.56 14.26
CA LYS A 25 6.41 11.93 13.75
C LYS A 25 5.06 12.60 13.46
N ASN A 26 3.98 12.09 14.01
CA ASN A 26 2.62 12.61 13.87
C ASN A 26 2.00 12.45 12.49
N TYR A 27 2.42 11.47 11.72
CA TYR A 27 1.74 11.11 10.49
C TYR A 27 0.56 10.19 10.80
N GLN A 28 -0.51 10.35 10.02
CA GLN A 28 -1.49 9.29 9.85
C GLN A 28 -0.99 8.37 8.74
N VAL A 29 -0.98 7.07 8.98
CA VAL A 29 -0.39 6.11 8.05
C VAL A 29 -1.46 5.17 7.53
N ILE A 30 -1.54 5.05 6.22
CA ILE A 30 -2.41 4.09 5.53
C ILE A 30 -1.56 2.87 5.19
N LEU A 31 -1.89 1.76 5.83
CA LEU A 31 -1.22 0.48 5.62
C LEU A 31 -1.89 -0.20 4.44
N ALA A 32 -1.24 -0.18 3.29
CA ALA A 32 -1.77 -0.78 2.07
C ALA A 32 -1.10 -2.14 1.86
N CYS A 33 -1.87 -3.21 2.05
CA CYS A 33 -1.35 -4.55 1.88
C CYS A 33 -2.42 -5.52 1.40
N ARG A 34 -1.95 -6.63 0.86
CA ARG A 34 -2.80 -7.60 0.19
C ARG A 34 -3.61 -8.45 1.16
N GLU A 35 -3.02 -8.83 2.28
CA GLU A 35 -3.63 -9.76 3.23
C GLU A 35 -4.32 -9.02 4.37
N SER A 36 -5.65 -9.08 4.39
CA SER A 36 -6.45 -8.33 5.37
C SER A 36 -6.16 -8.72 6.82
N ALA A 37 -5.95 -10.01 7.11
CA ALA A 37 -5.65 -10.46 8.47
C ALA A 37 -4.35 -9.85 8.99
N LYS A 38 -3.29 -9.88 8.18
CA LYS A 38 -2.00 -9.29 8.54
C LYS A 38 -2.06 -7.78 8.64
N GLY A 39 -2.79 -7.14 7.72
CA GLY A 39 -2.99 -5.70 7.75
C GLY A 39 -3.72 -5.23 9.00
N LYS A 40 -4.76 -5.96 9.39
CA LYS A 40 -5.51 -5.65 10.61
C LYS A 40 -4.67 -5.86 11.88
N MET A 41 -3.81 -6.88 11.89
CA MET A 41 -2.89 -7.09 13.01
C MET A 41 -1.86 -5.97 13.11
N ALA A 42 -1.31 -5.54 11.99
CA ALA A 42 -0.37 -4.42 11.96
C ALA A 42 -1.03 -3.13 12.45
N LYS A 43 -2.26 -2.85 12.02
CA LYS A 43 -3.02 -1.70 12.51
C LYS A 43 -3.21 -1.75 14.02
N LYS A 44 -3.59 -2.91 14.55
CA LYS A 44 -3.78 -3.09 15.99
C LYS A 44 -2.49 -2.83 16.75
N PHE A 45 -1.36 -3.29 16.22
CA PHE A 45 -0.05 -3.08 16.82
C PHE A 45 0.34 -1.60 16.81
N LEU A 46 0.06 -0.88 15.71
CA LEU A 46 0.48 0.50 15.54
C LEU A 46 -0.47 1.52 16.18
N GLY A 47 -1.71 1.17 16.38
CA GLY A 47 -2.66 2.02 17.10
C GLY A 47 -3.56 2.88 16.22
N SER A 48 -4.11 3.95 16.79
CA SER A 48 -5.17 4.74 16.17
C SER A 48 -4.72 5.60 14.99
N ASN A 49 -3.42 5.88 14.85
CA ASN A 49 -2.90 6.65 13.73
C ASN A 49 -2.59 5.79 12.50
N ALA A 50 -2.90 4.50 12.55
CA ALA A 50 -2.78 3.59 11.43
C ALA A 50 -4.15 3.17 10.93
N ILE A 51 -4.30 3.11 9.62
CA ILE A 51 -5.52 2.65 8.95
C ILE A 51 -5.10 1.57 7.96
N PHE A 52 -5.83 0.46 7.93
CA PHE A 52 -5.60 -0.60 6.95
C PHE A 52 -6.55 -0.44 5.77
N LEU A 53 -6.01 -0.47 4.55
CA LEU A 53 -6.78 -0.59 3.32
C LEU A 53 -6.18 -1.70 2.45
N GLU A 54 -7.03 -2.57 1.94
CA GLU A 54 -6.59 -3.67 1.09
C GLU A 54 -6.08 -3.14 -0.25
N LEU A 55 -4.93 -3.66 -0.68
CA LEU A 55 -4.33 -3.34 -1.97
C LEU A 55 -3.55 -4.53 -2.49
N ASP A 56 -3.95 -5.03 -3.65
CA ASP A 56 -3.22 -6.04 -4.39
C ASP A 56 -2.68 -5.41 -5.68
N LEU A 57 -1.38 -5.17 -5.70
CA LEU A 57 -0.74 -4.49 -6.83
C LEU A 57 -0.69 -5.35 -8.10
N SER A 58 -0.99 -6.64 -8.01
CA SER A 58 -1.08 -7.51 -9.17
C SER A 58 -2.42 -7.39 -9.90
N LYS A 59 -3.39 -6.67 -9.32
CA LYS A 59 -4.75 -6.57 -9.87
C LYS A 59 -5.14 -5.12 -10.12
N PRO A 60 -5.32 -4.71 -11.39
CA PRO A 60 -5.74 -3.34 -11.70
C PRO A 60 -7.03 -2.94 -11.01
N SER A 61 -7.99 -3.85 -10.86
CA SER A 61 -9.24 -3.57 -10.15
C SER A 61 -9.00 -3.19 -8.69
N SER A 62 -8.07 -3.87 -8.02
CA SER A 62 -7.72 -3.55 -6.64
C SER A 62 -7.08 -2.17 -6.53
N ILE A 63 -6.20 -1.83 -7.46
CA ILE A 63 -5.57 -0.51 -7.50
C ILE A 63 -6.62 0.58 -7.70
N ASN A 64 -7.55 0.37 -8.64
CA ASN A 64 -8.63 1.33 -8.89
C ASN A 64 -9.51 1.54 -7.65
N GLN A 65 -9.89 0.47 -6.98
CA GLN A 65 -10.70 0.56 -5.76
C GLN A 65 -9.96 1.29 -4.65
N PHE A 66 -8.67 1.00 -4.48
CA PHE A 66 -7.84 1.65 -3.48
C PHE A 66 -7.75 3.16 -3.74
N VAL A 67 -7.44 3.55 -4.99
CA VAL A 67 -7.32 4.97 -5.35
C VAL A 67 -8.65 5.70 -5.17
N ASN A 68 -9.76 5.08 -5.55
CA ASN A 68 -11.07 5.67 -5.36
C ASN A 68 -11.38 5.92 -3.88
N LYS A 69 -11.02 4.98 -3.03
CA LYS A 69 -11.21 5.12 -1.58
C LYS A 69 -10.34 6.26 -1.02
N ILE A 70 -9.09 6.34 -1.45
CA ILE A 70 -8.20 7.42 -1.05
C ILE A 70 -8.76 8.77 -1.47
N ASN A 71 -9.20 8.90 -2.71
CA ASN A 71 -9.73 10.16 -3.23
C ASN A 71 -11.01 10.58 -2.52
N SER A 72 -11.82 9.60 -2.09
CA SER A 72 -13.06 9.86 -1.37
C SER A 72 -12.81 10.35 0.07
N ASP A 73 -11.81 9.78 0.74
CA ASP A 73 -11.62 10.00 2.18
C ASP A 73 -10.53 11.00 2.52
N TYR A 74 -9.63 11.32 1.59
CA TYR A 74 -8.48 12.19 1.85
C TYR A 74 -8.35 13.24 0.77
N SER A 75 -8.14 14.49 1.19
CA SER A 75 -7.92 15.60 0.26
C SER A 75 -6.48 15.66 -0.25
N GLU A 76 -5.55 15.12 0.52
CA GLU A 76 -4.12 15.23 0.21
C GLU A 76 -3.36 14.04 0.79
N ILE A 77 -2.44 13.51 0.01
CA ILE A 77 -1.48 12.50 0.44
C ILE A 77 -0.09 13.13 0.37
N ASP A 78 0.61 13.15 1.49
CA ASP A 78 1.92 13.82 1.59
C ASP A 78 3.07 12.92 1.17
N VAL A 79 2.95 11.59 1.42
CA VAL A 79 4.01 10.63 1.15
C VAL A 79 3.42 9.33 0.60
N LEU A 80 4.03 8.82 -0.46
CA LEU A 80 3.80 7.45 -0.92
C LEU A 80 5.11 6.69 -0.84
N TYR A 81 5.16 5.68 0.02
CA TYR A 81 6.33 4.81 0.16
C TYR A 81 6.04 3.47 -0.51
N ASN A 82 6.62 3.26 -1.68
CA ASN A 82 6.46 2.02 -2.45
C ASN A 82 7.39 0.94 -1.90
N ASN A 83 6.92 0.22 -0.90
CA ASN A 83 7.69 -0.83 -0.24
C ASN A 83 7.29 -2.25 -0.64
N ALA A 84 6.07 -2.44 -1.16
CA ALA A 84 5.59 -3.76 -1.54
C ALA A 84 6.46 -4.36 -2.62
N GLY A 85 6.87 -5.61 -2.42
CA GLY A 85 7.61 -6.37 -3.40
C GLY A 85 7.40 -7.85 -3.15
N LEU A 86 7.47 -8.65 -4.19
CA LEU A 86 7.27 -10.09 -4.12
C LEU A 86 8.44 -10.82 -4.77
N ILE A 87 8.79 -11.96 -4.15
CA ILE A 87 9.72 -12.92 -4.73
C ILE A 87 9.02 -14.27 -4.70
N TYR A 88 8.77 -14.84 -5.88
CA TYR A 88 8.19 -16.17 -6.00
C TYR A 88 9.25 -17.17 -6.43
N ARG A 89 9.15 -18.40 -5.93
CA ARG A 89 10.02 -19.48 -6.35
C ARG A 89 9.68 -19.96 -7.76
N ASP A 90 8.40 -19.97 -8.08
CA ASP A 90 7.89 -20.44 -9.34
C ASP A 90 7.34 -19.28 -10.18
N PHE A 91 7.38 -19.47 -11.49
CA PHE A 91 6.79 -18.50 -12.42
C PHE A 91 5.26 -18.55 -12.32
N GLU A 92 4.65 -17.38 -12.17
CA GLU A 92 3.19 -17.24 -12.12
C GLU A 92 2.76 -16.06 -12.98
N LEU A 93 1.59 -16.18 -13.63
CA LEU A 93 0.98 -15.11 -14.38
C LEU A 93 -0.14 -14.46 -13.59
N THR A 94 -0.29 -13.15 -13.75
CA THR A 94 -1.43 -12.41 -13.20
C THR A 94 -2.64 -12.52 -14.12
N GLU A 95 -3.78 -11.98 -13.69
CA GLU A 95 -5.00 -11.93 -14.51
C GLU A 95 -4.80 -11.17 -15.82
N GLU A 96 -3.81 -10.28 -15.91
CA GLU A 96 -3.45 -9.57 -17.14
C GLU A 96 -2.44 -10.34 -18.00
N GLY A 97 -1.96 -11.51 -17.57
CA GLY A 97 -0.99 -12.30 -18.29
C GLY A 97 0.47 -11.90 -18.08
N TYR A 98 0.75 -11.04 -17.10
CA TYR A 98 2.12 -10.67 -16.75
C TYR A 98 2.68 -11.61 -15.67
N GLU A 99 4.00 -11.76 -15.69
CA GLU A 99 4.65 -12.48 -14.60
C GLU A 99 4.44 -11.72 -13.28
N SER A 100 4.11 -12.45 -12.19
CA SER A 100 3.63 -11.83 -10.96
C SER A 100 4.64 -10.89 -10.30
N MET A 101 5.92 -11.20 -10.33
CA MET A 101 6.94 -10.31 -9.74
C MET A 101 7.02 -8.98 -10.50
N ILE A 102 6.99 -9.03 -11.82
CA ILE A 102 7.00 -7.81 -12.64
C ILE A 102 5.71 -7.03 -12.43
N ALA A 103 4.57 -7.72 -12.37
CA ALA A 103 3.28 -7.07 -12.19
C ALA A 103 3.21 -6.28 -10.88
N VAL A 104 3.69 -6.85 -9.77
CA VAL A 104 3.64 -6.18 -8.46
C VAL A 104 4.80 -5.19 -8.30
N ASN A 105 6.04 -5.62 -8.58
CA ASN A 105 7.22 -4.82 -8.26
C ASN A 105 7.44 -3.65 -9.21
N TYR A 106 6.89 -3.72 -10.40
CA TYR A 106 7.06 -2.69 -11.40
C TYR A 106 5.73 -2.09 -11.87
N PHE A 107 4.93 -2.88 -12.58
CA PHE A 107 3.71 -2.35 -13.21
C PHE A 107 2.69 -1.87 -12.19
N GLY A 108 2.44 -2.64 -11.15
CA GLY A 108 1.46 -2.29 -10.12
C GLY A 108 1.87 -1.04 -9.34
N SER A 109 3.12 -0.98 -8.90
CA SER A 109 3.63 0.16 -8.16
C SER A 109 3.66 1.43 -9.01
N PHE A 110 4.03 1.31 -10.28
CA PHE A 110 4.04 2.43 -11.21
C PHE A 110 2.62 2.94 -11.48
N ARG A 111 1.68 2.02 -11.73
CA ARG A 111 0.27 2.37 -11.94
C ARG A 111 -0.30 3.12 -10.74
N LEU A 112 -0.06 2.61 -9.53
CA LEU A 112 -0.53 3.24 -8.31
C LEU A 112 0.02 4.67 -8.19
N ALA A 113 1.32 4.84 -8.37
CA ALA A 113 1.94 6.15 -8.26
C ALA A 113 1.36 7.15 -9.26
N LEU A 114 1.19 6.74 -10.52
CA LEU A 114 0.60 7.59 -11.55
C LEU A 114 -0.83 8.00 -11.19
N MET A 115 -1.65 7.07 -10.75
CA MET A 115 -3.05 7.34 -10.42
C MET A 115 -3.18 8.29 -9.24
N LEU A 116 -2.28 8.19 -8.25
CA LEU A 116 -2.30 9.10 -7.11
C LEU A 116 -1.77 10.49 -7.47
N LEU A 117 -0.84 10.59 -8.41
CA LEU A 117 -0.32 11.88 -8.87
C LEU A 117 -1.33 12.69 -9.67
N GLU A 118 -2.31 12.05 -10.27
CA GLU A 118 -3.35 12.72 -11.06
C GLU A 118 -4.36 13.48 -10.19
N ASN A 119 -4.23 13.35 -8.89
CA ASN A 119 -5.17 13.99 -7.95
C ASN A 119 -4.50 15.12 -7.14
#